data_f1d97141bdb34158959a23aa98fbdb7e
#
_entry.id   f1d97141bdb34158959a23aa98fbdb7e
#
_cell.length_a   1.000
_cell.length_b   1.000
_cell.length_c   1.000
_cell.angle_alpha   90.00
_cell.angle_beta   90.00
_cell.angle_gamma   90.00
#
_symmetry.space_group_name_H-M   'P 1'
#
loop_
_entity.id
_entity.type
_entity.pdbx_description
1 polymer ?
#
loop_
_entity_poly.entity_id
_entity_poly.type
_entity_poly.pdbx_seq_one_letter_code
_entity_poly.pdbx_strand_id
1 'polypeptide(L)' 'MPVLNVNVWKGFEQEKIDYLIENLTKVFVDVGIKAEAVEVIIHEVPQSHWGLGGVPCTEKFKDMDPDSWKKMPK' A
#
# COMPACT_ATOMS: atom_id res chain seq x y z
N MET A 1 6.34 15.97 12.80
CA MET A 1 6.11 14.52 12.87
C MET A 1 5.26 14.11 11.67
N PRO A 2 5.82 13.57 10.60
CA PRO A 2 5.00 13.16 9.48
C PRO A 2 4.28 11.84 9.75
N VAL A 3 3.04 11.78 9.29
CA VAL A 3 2.23 10.57 9.32
C VAL A 3 1.76 10.30 7.89
N LEU A 4 2.10 9.13 7.36
CA LEU A 4 1.66 8.72 6.04
C LEU A 4 0.55 7.68 6.19
N ASN A 5 -0.60 7.97 5.58
CA ASN A 5 -1.70 7.03 5.52
C ASN A 5 -1.81 6.54 4.08
N VAL A 6 -1.53 5.26 3.88
CA VAL A 6 -1.50 4.66 2.54
C VAL A 6 -2.59 3.60 2.47
N ASN A 7 -3.48 3.74 1.52
CA ASN A 7 -4.51 2.74 1.29
C ASN A 7 -4.10 1.84 0.14
N VAL A 8 -4.15 0.55 0.36
CA VAL A 8 -3.84 -0.45 -0.67
C VAL A 8 -4.93 -1.51 -0.68
N TRP A 9 -5.05 -2.23 -1.78
CA TRP A 9 -5.93 -3.39 -1.82
C TRP A 9 -5.44 -4.45 -0.84
N LYS A 10 -6.37 -5.04 -0.10
CA LYS A 10 -6.05 -6.14 0.80
C LYS A 10 -5.51 -7.31 0.00
N GLY A 11 -4.43 -7.90 0.48
CA GLY A 11 -3.83 -9.06 -0.14
C GLY A 11 -2.36 -8.91 -0.52
N PHE A 12 -1.76 -7.75 -0.26
CA PHE A 12 -0.30 -7.61 -0.40
C PHE A 12 0.39 -8.60 0.53
N GLU A 13 1.41 -9.29 0.02
CA GLU A 13 2.26 -10.11 0.89
C GLU A 13 3.02 -9.23 1.87
N GLN A 14 3.31 -9.78 3.05
CA GLN A 14 3.96 -9.02 4.13
C GLN A 14 5.29 -8.41 3.69
N GLU A 15 6.06 -9.13 2.88
CA GLU A 15 7.32 -8.61 2.33
C GLU A 15 7.12 -7.29 1.58
N LYS A 16 6.04 -7.19 0.82
CA LYS A 16 5.72 -5.97 0.07
C LYS A 16 5.31 -4.84 1.01
N ILE A 17 4.55 -5.14 2.04
CA ILE A 17 4.17 -4.16 3.07
C ILE A 17 5.42 -3.66 3.79
N ASP A 18 6.31 -4.55 4.19
CA ASP A 18 7.55 -4.19 4.88
C ASP A 18 8.42 -3.28 4.00
N TYR A 19 8.52 -3.59 2.72
CA TYR A 19 9.25 -2.77 1.76
C TYR A 19 8.67 -1.35 1.68
N LEU A 20 7.35 -1.25 1.61
CA LEU A 20 6.68 0.06 1.53
C LEU A 20 6.93 0.89 2.79
N ILE A 21 6.80 0.28 3.97
CA ILE A 21 7.04 0.98 5.24
C ILE A 21 8.47 1.49 5.29
N GLU A 22 9.44 0.65 4.98
CA GLU A 22 10.85 1.01 5.02
C GLU A 22 11.19 2.13 4.06
N ASN A 23 10.75 2.01 2.81
CA ASN A 23 11.14 2.96 1.77
C ASN A 23 10.36 4.27 1.81
N LEU A 24 9.10 4.25 2.24
CA LEU A 24 8.36 5.49 2.47
C LEU A 24 8.96 6.27 3.63
N THR A 25 9.41 5.58 4.68
CA THR A 25 10.15 6.21 5.77
C THR A 25 11.43 6.86 5.26
N LYS A 26 12.17 6.14 4.41
CA LYS A 26 13.44 6.62 3.86
C LYS A 26 13.29 7.94 3.10
N VAL A 27 12.19 8.12 2.38
CA VAL A 27 11.94 9.37 1.66
C VAL A 27 11.99 10.56 2.62
N PHE A 28 11.41 10.43 3.80
CA PHE A 28 11.42 11.50 4.81
C PHE A 28 12.77 11.64 5.50
N VAL A 29 13.48 10.53 5.68
CA VAL A 29 14.85 10.58 6.20
C VAL A 29 15.75 11.36 5.24
N ASP A 30 15.58 11.17 3.94
CA ASP A 30 16.38 11.87 2.93
C ASP A 30 16.16 13.38 2.94
N VAL A 31 15.03 13.87 3.46
CA VAL A 31 14.78 15.29 3.60
C VAL A 31 15.03 15.82 5.02
N GLY A 32 15.72 15.03 5.84
CA GLY A 32 16.24 15.50 7.13
C GLY A 32 15.42 15.13 8.36
N ILE A 33 14.45 14.22 8.23
CA ILE A 33 13.62 13.81 9.36
C ILE A 33 14.16 12.50 9.91
N LYS A 34 14.26 12.39 11.24
CA LYS A 34 14.71 11.15 11.86
C LYS A 34 13.70 10.03 11.63
N ALA A 35 14.20 8.84 11.34
CA ALA A 35 13.34 7.68 11.07
C ALA A 35 12.31 7.43 12.18
N GLU A 36 12.71 7.59 13.45
CA GLU A 36 11.81 7.38 14.59
C GLU A 36 10.64 8.35 14.64
N ALA A 37 10.72 9.46 13.92
CA ALA A 37 9.67 10.46 13.87
C ALA A 37 8.68 10.25 12.75
N VAL A 38 8.95 9.30 11.84
CA VAL A 38 8.10 9.04 10.66
C VAL A 38 7.17 7.89 10.97
N GLU A 39 5.87 8.13 10.84
CA GLU A 39 4.87 7.07 10.98
C GLU A 39 4.31 6.72 9.60
N VAL A 40 4.28 5.44 9.29
CA VAL A 40 3.68 4.94 8.05
C VAL A 40 2.61 3.93 8.43
N ILE A 41 1.39 4.18 7.98
CA ILE A 41 0.25 3.30 8.24
C ILE A 41 -0.26 2.82 6.90
N ILE A 42 -0.27 1.50 6.73
CA ILE A 42 -0.79 0.87 5.52
C ILE A 42 -2.19 0.32 5.85
N HIS A 43 -3.20 0.86 5.18
CA HIS A 43 -4.57 0.40 5.33
C HIS A 43 -4.88 -0.58 4.20
N GLU A 44 -5.18 -1.81 4.56
CA GLU A 44 -5.58 -2.81 3.58
C GLU A 44 -7.11 -2.79 3.45
N VAL A 45 -7.58 -2.50 2.26
CA VAL A 45 -9.02 -2.38 1.96
C VAL A 45 -9.41 -3.45 0.96
N PRO A 46 -10.42 -4.28 1.26
CA PRO A 46 -10.89 -5.28 0.29
C PRO A 46 -11.34 -4.60 -1.01
N GLN A 47 -11.07 -5.22 -2.14
CA GLN A 47 -11.53 -4.70 -3.43
C GLN A 47 -13.05 -4.50 -3.49
N SER A 48 -13.79 -5.31 -2.73
CA SER A 48 -15.25 -5.18 -2.63
C SER A 48 -15.68 -3.86 -1.98
N HIS A 49 -14.78 -3.21 -1.23
CA HIS A 49 -15.05 -1.94 -0.55
C HIS A 49 -14.30 -0.77 -1.18
N TRP A 50 -13.76 -0.98 -2.36
CA TRP A 50 -13.01 0.05 -3.09
C TRP A 50 -13.69 0.29 -4.43
N GLY A 51 -14.27 1.46 -4.60
CA GLY A 51 -15.04 1.78 -5.81
C GLY A 51 -14.33 2.78 -6.70
N LEU A 52 -14.48 2.58 -8.00
CA LEU A 52 -14.04 3.52 -9.04
C LEU A 52 -15.23 3.77 -9.96
N GLY A 53 -15.67 5.03 -10.03
CA GLY A 53 -16.79 5.38 -10.90
C GLY A 53 -18.11 4.70 -10.51
N GLY A 54 -18.26 4.37 -9.23
CA GLY A 54 -19.44 3.68 -8.74
C GLY A 54 -19.40 2.16 -8.89
N VAL A 55 -18.27 1.61 -9.36
CA VAL A 55 -18.11 0.17 -9.58
C VAL A 55 -17.07 -0.38 -8.59
N PRO A 56 -17.39 -1.43 -7.82
CA PRO A 56 -16.41 -2.06 -6.95
C PRO A 56 -15.24 -2.63 -7.74
N CYS A 57 -14.04 -2.55 -7.18
CA CYS A 57 -12.84 -3.07 -7.84
C CYS A 57 -12.91 -4.58 -8.09
N THR A 58 -13.64 -5.32 -7.27
CA THR A 58 -13.87 -6.76 -7.52
C THR A 58 -14.51 -7.00 -8.88
N GLU A 59 -15.42 -6.12 -9.30
CA GLU A 59 -16.07 -6.23 -10.60
C GLU A 59 -15.21 -5.61 -11.69
N LYS A 60 -14.65 -4.44 -11.42
CA LYS A 60 -13.87 -3.67 -12.41
C LYS A 60 -12.62 -4.42 -12.86
N PHE A 61 -11.98 -5.14 -11.95
CA PHE A 61 -10.73 -5.86 -12.21
C PHE A 61 -10.88 -7.38 -12.08
N LYS A 62 -12.09 -7.88 -12.35
CA LYS A 62 -12.39 -9.31 -12.19
C LYS A 62 -11.51 -10.24 -13.05
N ASP A 63 -11.01 -9.75 -14.17
CA ASP A 63 -10.17 -10.52 -15.08
C ASP A 63 -8.67 -10.37 -14.78
N MET A 64 -8.30 -9.53 -13.79
CA MET A 64 -6.91 -9.34 -13.41
C MET A 64 -6.42 -10.53 -12.58
N ASP A 65 -5.22 -11.03 -12.89
CA ASP A 65 -4.57 -12.04 -12.07
C ASP A 65 -4.21 -11.42 -10.71
N PRO A 66 -4.77 -11.94 -9.58
CA PRO A 66 -4.46 -11.40 -8.26
C PRO A 66 -2.96 -11.43 -7.93
N ASP A 67 -2.23 -12.43 -8.43
CA ASP A 67 -0.80 -12.54 -8.15
C ASP A 67 0.03 -11.44 -8.83
N SER A 68 -0.56 -10.73 -9.80
CA SER A 68 0.16 -9.65 -10.50
C SER A 68 0.50 -8.47 -9.60
N TRP A 69 -0.20 -8.32 -8.47
CA TRP A 69 0.00 -7.15 -7.60
C TRP A 69 0.26 -7.50 -6.14
N LYS A 70 0.08 -8.76 -5.73
CA LYS A 70 0.21 -9.16 -4.31
C LYS A 70 1.66 -9.32 -3.88
N LYS A 71 2.53 -9.75 -4.77
CA LYS A 71 3.91 -10.11 -4.46
C LYS A 71 4.89 -9.02 -4.86
N MET A 72 6.07 -9.06 -4.24
CA MET A 72 7.18 -8.24 -4.71
C MET A 72 7.59 -8.70 -6.10
N PRO A 73 7.92 -7.77 -7.00
CA PRO A 73 8.46 -8.16 -8.30
C PRO A 73 9.83 -8.82 -8.11
N LYS A 74 10.13 -9.76 -8.97
CA LYS A 74 11.42 -10.45 -8.95
C LYS A 74 12.48 -9.67 -9.70
#